data_7f9243edd4a8217aaf46bfdda7e4a069
#
_entry.id   7f9243edd4a8217aaf46bfdda7e4a069
#
_cell.length_a   1.000
_cell.length_b   1.000
_cell.length_c   1.000
_cell.angle_alpha   90.00
_cell.angle_beta   90.00
_cell.angle_gamma   90.00
#
_symmetry.space_group_name_H-M   'P 1'
#
loop_
_entity.id
_entity.type
_entity.pdbx_description
1 polymer ?
#
loop_
_entity_poly.entity_id
_entity_poly.type
_entity_poly.pdbx_seq_one_letter_code
_entity_poly.pdbx_strand_id
1 'polypeptide(L)'
;MKGSVLAVKNMGGESEAAWRAVLDELIARGLRTPEFLIVDGAAGLERALAALWPAVPTQRCTVHKHRNLLAHAPDHLHEEVSADYTDMIYAGTAEEVAARRRAFIRKWRLRCRAVADSLDEAGERLFTFTRLPPSQWRSARTTNAVERLHEEFKRRIKTQTVLPSPETAAMLFWALLASGRISMRKVDGWQSLGRPPAKSSIDLAA
;
A
#
# COMPACT_ATOMS: atom_id res chain seq x y z
N MET A 1 -17.61 6.14 6.95
CA MET A 1 -16.84 5.30 7.89
C MET A 1 -15.44 5.88 8.02
N LYS A 2 -14.92 6.04 9.23
CA LYS A 2 -13.53 6.46 9.48
C LYS A 2 -12.66 5.22 9.62
N GLY A 3 -11.42 5.28 9.14
CA GLY A 3 -10.44 4.24 9.41
C GLY A 3 -10.07 4.18 10.90
N SER A 4 -9.67 3.02 11.38
CA SER A 4 -9.18 2.80 12.74
C SER A 4 -7.76 2.26 12.72
N VAL A 5 -6.92 2.70 13.65
CA VAL A 5 -5.58 2.15 13.84
C VAL A 5 -5.70 0.96 14.81
N LEU A 6 -5.28 -0.21 14.38
CA LEU A 6 -5.40 -1.45 15.14
C LEU A 6 -4.21 -1.73 16.05
N ALA A 7 -3.02 -1.32 15.64
CA ALA A 7 -1.80 -1.43 16.41
C ALA A 7 -0.82 -0.29 16.10
N VAL A 8 -0.05 0.08 17.09
CA VAL A 8 1.15 0.91 16.98
C VAL A 8 2.22 0.19 17.78
N LYS A 9 3.24 -0.32 17.09
CA LYS A 9 4.35 -1.03 17.74
C LYS A 9 5.68 -0.55 17.21
N ASN A 10 6.63 -0.42 18.11
CA ASN A 10 8.02 -0.30 17.75
C ASN A 10 8.60 -1.71 17.69
N MET A 11 9.14 -2.09 16.53
CA MET A 11 9.73 -3.40 16.30
C MET A 11 11.22 -3.22 16.04
N GLY A 12 12.04 -4.14 16.54
CA GLY A 12 13.49 -4.15 16.31
C GLY A 12 13.89 -4.45 14.85
N GLY A 13 12.94 -4.54 13.94
CA GLY A 13 13.12 -4.81 12.51
C GLY A 13 11.82 -5.24 11.83
N GLU A 14 11.83 -5.29 10.50
CA GLU A 14 10.69 -5.67 9.67
C GLU A 14 10.77 -7.12 9.18
N SER A 15 11.26 -8.02 10.02
CA SER A 15 11.34 -9.45 9.71
C SER A 15 9.92 -10.08 9.64
N GLU A 16 9.81 -11.21 8.95
CA GLU A 16 8.57 -11.99 8.91
C GLU A 16 8.09 -12.38 10.32
N ALA A 17 9.02 -12.80 11.20
CA ALA A 17 8.70 -13.17 12.57
C ALA A 17 8.16 -11.98 13.40
N ALA A 18 8.74 -10.79 13.22
CA ALA A 18 8.27 -9.59 13.91
C ALA A 18 6.85 -9.21 13.45
N TRP A 19 6.59 -9.21 12.15
CA TRP A 19 5.24 -8.96 11.60
C TRP A 19 4.25 -10.04 12.02
N ARG A 20 4.68 -11.32 12.03
CA ARG A 20 3.83 -12.42 12.48
C ARG A 20 3.36 -12.23 13.91
N ALA A 21 4.26 -11.86 14.83
CA ALA A 21 3.92 -11.61 16.23
C ALA A 21 2.88 -10.49 16.39
N VAL A 22 2.95 -9.41 15.60
CA VAL A 22 1.96 -8.33 15.61
C VAL A 22 0.60 -8.82 15.11
N LEU A 23 0.58 -9.58 14.02
CA LEU A 23 -0.65 -10.10 13.44
C LEU A 23 -1.32 -11.15 14.35
N ASP A 24 -0.55 -12.06 14.95
CA ASP A 24 -1.06 -13.05 15.90
C ASP A 24 -1.69 -12.37 17.13
N GLU A 25 -1.08 -11.30 17.66
CA GLU A 25 -1.67 -10.50 18.75
C GLU A 25 -2.99 -9.85 18.32
N LEU A 26 -3.05 -9.28 17.11
CA LEU A 26 -4.30 -8.70 16.60
C LEU A 26 -5.39 -9.76 16.45
N ILE A 27 -5.06 -10.95 15.97
CA ILE A 27 -5.98 -12.08 15.85
C ILE A 27 -6.46 -12.51 17.24
N ALA A 28 -5.57 -12.63 18.22
CA ALA A 28 -5.94 -12.95 19.60
C ALA A 28 -6.88 -11.91 20.23
N ARG A 29 -6.79 -10.63 19.78
CA ARG A 29 -7.71 -9.54 20.17
C ARG A 29 -9.01 -9.53 19.38
N GLY A 30 -9.24 -10.49 18.48
CA GLY A 30 -10.47 -10.65 17.73
C GLY A 30 -10.44 -10.04 16.31
N LEU A 31 -9.27 -9.76 15.75
CA LEU A 31 -9.19 -9.36 14.35
C LEU A 31 -9.66 -10.52 13.45
N ARG A 32 -10.72 -10.26 12.71
CA ARG A 32 -11.23 -11.20 11.70
C ARG A 32 -10.34 -11.15 10.44
N THR A 33 -10.40 -12.21 9.63
CA THR A 33 -9.76 -12.24 8.32
C THR A 33 -10.13 -11.01 7.51
N PRO A 34 -9.15 -10.24 7.03
CA PRO A 34 -9.42 -9.08 6.18
C PRO A 34 -10.05 -9.48 4.84
N GLU A 35 -10.87 -8.63 4.27
CA GLU A 35 -11.43 -8.84 2.93
C GLU A 35 -10.48 -8.32 1.83
N PHE A 36 -9.59 -7.39 2.18
CA PHE A 36 -8.63 -6.77 1.27
C PHE A 36 -7.46 -6.20 2.06
N LEU A 37 -6.24 -6.33 1.54
CA LEU A 37 -5.01 -5.83 2.15
C LEU A 37 -4.31 -4.83 1.23
N ILE A 38 -3.69 -3.81 1.82
CA ILE A 38 -2.82 -2.87 1.11
C ILE A 38 -1.47 -2.84 1.82
N VAL A 39 -0.39 -3.13 1.08
CA VAL A 39 0.96 -3.23 1.63
C VAL A 39 1.93 -2.35 0.85
N ASP A 40 3.00 -1.93 1.51
CA ASP A 40 4.05 -1.11 0.89
C ASP A 40 5.07 -1.91 0.05
N GLY A 41 5.08 -3.22 0.20
CA GLY A 41 6.01 -4.11 -0.48
C GLY A 41 7.17 -4.60 0.41
N ALA A 42 7.09 -4.36 1.75
CA ALA A 42 8.06 -4.91 2.70
C ALA A 42 7.98 -6.45 2.71
N ALA A 43 9.07 -7.10 2.32
CA ALA A 43 9.09 -8.56 2.11
C ALA A 43 8.73 -9.37 3.37
N GLY A 44 9.09 -8.89 4.58
CA GLY A 44 8.74 -9.55 5.84
C GLY A 44 7.24 -9.54 6.08
N LEU A 45 6.58 -8.39 5.89
CA LEU A 45 5.13 -8.26 5.99
C LEU A 45 4.42 -9.13 4.96
N GLU A 46 4.86 -9.09 3.72
CA GLU A 46 4.24 -9.87 2.63
C GLU A 46 4.28 -11.37 2.90
N ARG A 47 5.41 -11.90 3.42
CA ARG A 47 5.50 -13.31 3.80
C ARG A 47 4.62 -13.68 4.99
N ALA A 48 4.56 -12.83 6.01
CA ALA A 48 3.69 -13.04 7.16
C ALA A 48 2.20 -13.07 6.76
N LEU A 49 1.77 -12.15 5.89
CA LEU A 49 0.40 -12.10 5.38
C LEU A 49 0.06 -13.29 4.48
N ALA A 50 0.98 -13.69 3.60
CA ALA A 50 0.79 -14.86 2.73
C ALA A 50 0.64 -16.17 3.53
N ALA A 51 1.36 -16.29 4.65
CA ALA A 51 1.26 -17.45 5.54
C ALA A 51 -0.08 -17.47 6.33
N LEU A 52 -0.58 -16.30 6.74
CA LEU A 52 -1.82 -16.19 7.53
C LEU A 52 -3.07 -16.20 6.67
N TRP A 53 -3.07 -15.46 5.58
CA TRP A 53 -4.24 -15.20 4.75
C TRP A 53 -3.93 -15.31 3.26
N PRO A 54 -3.53 -16.50 2.76
CA PRO A 54 -3.07 -16.69 1.38
C PRO A 54 -4.14 -16.38 0.33
N ALA A 55 -5.42 -16.49 0.69
CA ALA A 55 -6.55 -16.23 -0.21
C ALA A 55 -7.02 -14.77 -0.23
N VAL A 56 -6.48 -13.92 0.67
CA VAL A 56 -6.92 -12.52 0.77
C VAL A 56 -6.30 -11.68 -0.35
N PRO A 57 -7.12 -10.97 -1.15
CA PRO A 57 -6.62 -10.07 -2.17
C PRO A 57 -5.69 -9.02 -1.56
N THR A 58 -4.44 -8.98 -2.04
CA THR A 58 -3.42 -8.08 -1.53
C THR A 58 -2.97 -7.11 -2.62
N GLN A 59 -3.09 -5.82 -2.35
CA GLN A 59 -2.64 -4.72 -3.19
C GLN A 59 -1.26 -4.24 -2.75
N ARG A 60 -0.31 -4.16 -3.66
CA ARG A 60 0.96 -3.43 -3.43
C ARG A 60 0.74 -1.93 -3.66
N CYS A 61 1.27 -1.11 -2.77
CA CYS A 61 1.15 0.34 -2.85
C CYS A 61 1.74 0.88 -4.17
N THR A 62 0.89 1.54 -4.95
CA THR A 62 1.31 2.11 -6.25
C THR A 62 2.32 3.24 -6.10
N VAL A 63 2.30 3.99 -5.01
CA VAL A 63 3.26 5.08 -4.74
C VAL A 63 4.65 4.51 -4.44
N HIS A 64 4.75 3.48 -3.60
CA HIS A 64 6.02 2.81 -3.33
C HIS A 64 6.59 2.16 -4.60
N LYS A 65 5.74 1.54 -5.42
CA LYS A 65 6.19 0.96 -6.69
C LYS A 65 6.66 2.03 -7.68
N HIS A 66 6.00 3.18 -7.75
CA HIS A 66 6.46 4.29 -8.56
C HIS A 66 7.87 4.76 -8.16
N ARG A 67 8.10 4.99 -6.87
CA ARG A 67 9.44 5.34 -6.36
C ARG A 67 10.49 4.28 -6.70
N ASN A 68 10.12 3.02 -6.61
CA ASN A 68 10.99 1.91 -6.97
C ASN A 68 11.31 1.90 -8.48
N LEU A 69 10.34 2.17 -9.35
CA LEU A 69 10.59 2.28 -10.80
C LEU A 69 11.58 3.40 -11.12
N LEU A 70 11.43 4.57 -10.49
CA LEU A 70 12.36 5.69 -10.68
C LEU A 70 13.78 5.34 -10.21
N ALA A 71 13.93 4.57 -9.13
CA ALA A 71 15.24 4.11 -8.68
C ALA A 71 15.93 3.16 -9.67
N HIS A 72 15.21 2.56 -10.62
CA HIS A 72 15.73 1.74 -11.71
C HIS A 72 15.94 2.51 -13.02
N ALA A 73 15.53 3.78 -13.08
CA ALA A 73 15.62 4.62 -14.26
C ALA A 73 16.72 5.68 -14.10
N PRO A 74 17.48 6.00 -15.17
CA PRO A 74 18.30 7.22 -15.19
C PRO A 74 17.46 8.49 -15.02
N ASP A 75 18.01 9.52 -14.37
CA ASP A 75 17.28 10.75 -14.02
C ASP A 75 16.56 11.41 -15.20
N HIS A 76 17.19 11.42 -16.39
CA HIS A 76 16.61 12.02 -17.60
C HIS A 76 15.35 11.28 -18.11
N LEU A 77 15.06 10.07 -17.62
CA LEU A 77 13.86 9.31 -17.96
C LEU A 77 12.76 9.40 -16.90
N HIS A 78 13.02 10.02 -15.74
CA HIS A 78 12.09 10.02 -14.61
C HIS A 78 10.75 10.66 -14.95
N GLU A 79 10.75 11.77 -15.69
CA GLU A 79 9.52 12.44 -16.10
C GLU A 79 8.66 11.54 -16.99
N GLU A 80 9.28 10.90 -17.98
CA GLU A 80 8.57 10.02 -18.92
C GLU A 80 8.07 8.74 -18.25
N VAL A 81 8.89 8.11 -17.39
CA VAL A 81 8.44 6.97 -16.56
C VAL A 81 7.26 7.35 -15.69
N SER A 82 7.32 8.52 -15.06
CA SER A 82 6.24 9.02 -14.19
C SER A 82 4.96 9.29 -14.95
N ALA A 83 5.05 9.88 -16.14
CA ALA A 83 3.90 10.14 -17.01
C ALA A 83 3.21 8.85 -17.45
N ASP A 84 3.98 7.91 -18.01
CA ASP A 84 3.46 6.62 -18.46
C ASP A 84 2.86 5.80 -17.30
N TYR A 85 3.53 5.79 -16.13
CA TYR A 85 3.06 5.09 -14.95
C TYR A 85 1.76 5.70 -14.42
N THR A 86 1.70 7.02 -14.34
CA THR A 86 0.51 7.73 -13.88
C THR A 86 -0.66 7.48 -14.81
N ASP A 87 -0.43 7.58 -16.12
CA ASP A 87 -1.45 7.29 -17.12
C ASP A 87 -2.03 5.88 -16.93
N MET A 88 -1.18 4.88 -16.73
CA MET A 88 -1.59 3.49 -16.49
C MET A 88 -2.41 3.32 -15.19
N ILE A 89 -1.90 3.83 -14.06
CA ILE A 89 -2.51 3.61 -12.74
C ILE A 89 -3.82 4.39 -12.57
N TYR A 90 -3.96 5.53 -13.25
CA TYR A 90 -5.13 6.39 -13.15
C TYR A 90 -6.14 6.23 -14.31
N ALA A 91 -5.98 5.18 -15.12
CA ALA A 91 -6.97 4.82 -16.13
C ALA A 91 -8.36 4.57 -15.51
N GLY A 92 -9.40 4.80 -16.30
CA GLY A 92 -10.78 4.79 -15.81
C GLY A 92 -11.39 3.41 -15.64
N THR A 93 -10.90 2.42 -16.38
CA THR A 93 -11.42 1.05 -16.36
C THR A 93 -10.29 0.01 -16.18
N ALA A 94 -10.65 -1.20 -15.76
CA ALA A 94 -9.68 -2.30 -15.61
C ALA A 94 -9.05 -2.68 -16.96
N GLU A 95 -9.82 -2.64 -18.03
CA GLU A 95 -9.37 -2.93 -19.40
C GLU A 95 -8.36 -1.89 -19.87
N GLU A 96 -8.60 -0.61 -19.59
CA GLU A 96 -7.64 0.46 -19.91
C GLU A 96 -6.34 0.30 -19.10
N VAL A 97 -6.43 -0.02 -17.80
CA VAL A 97 -5.25 -0.31 -16.96
C VAL A 97 -4.44 -1.44 -17.57
N ALA A 98 -5.08 -2.54 -17.98
CA ALA A 98 -4.42 -3.66 -18.62
C ALA A 98 -3.76 -3.28 -19.95
N ALA A 99 -4.46 -2.54 -20.81
CA ALA A 99 -3.94 -2.10 -22.10
C ALA A 99 -2.71 -1.19 -21.93
N ARG A 100 -2.78 -0.22 -21.00
CA ARG A 100 -1.68 0.71 -20.71
C ARG A 100 -0.49 0.00 -20.06
N ARG A 101 -0.73 -1.00 -19.20
CA ARG A 101 0.34 -1.86 -18.68
C ARG A 101 1.11 -2.55 -19.80
N ARG A 102 0.41 -3.17 -20.76
CA ARG A 102 1.06 -3.80 -21.92
C ARG A 102 1.89 -2.80 -22.73
N ALA A 103 1.35 -1.61 -22.95
CA ALA A 103 2.07 -0.54 -23.66
C ALA A 103 3.31 -0.09 -22.89
N PHE A 104 3.20 0.10 -21.57
CA PHE A 104 4.31 0.43 -20.67
C PHE A 104 5.42 -0.61 -20.78
N ILE A 105 5.10 -1.88 -20.60
CA ILE A 105 6.09 -2.97 -20.65
C ILE A 105 6.79 -3.02 -22.03
N ARG A 106 6.05 -2.93 -23.14
CA ARG A 106 6.64 -2.93 -24.50
C ARG A 106 7.61 -1.77 -24.69
N LYS A 107 7.20 -0.56 -24.30
CA LYS A 107 8.01 0.66 -24.44
C LYS A 107 9.30 0.55 -23.62
N TRP A 108 9.16 0.22 -22.34
CA TRP A 108 10.27 0.26 -21.39
C TRP A 108 11.22 -0.94 -21.54
N ARG A 109 10.78 -2.09 -22.04
CA ARG A 109 11.69 -3.17 -22.43
C ARG A 109 12.73 -2.75 -23.46
N LEU A 110 12.39 -1.82 -24.34
CA LEU A 110 13.30 -1.30 -25.38
C LEU A 110 14.16 -0.12 -24.88
N ARG A 111 13.61 0.71 -23.99
CA ARG A 111 14.28 1.97 -23.56
C ARG A 111 15.06 1.84 -22.25
N CYS A 112 14.52 1.12 -21.29
CA CYS A 112 15.14 0.84 -20.00
C CYS A 112 14.57 -0.45 -19.44
N ARG A 113 15.21 -1.57 -19.73
CA ARG A 113 14.73 -2.91 -19.37
C ARG A 113 14.51 -3.06 -17.86
N ALA A 114 15.38 -2.46 -17.03
CA ALA A 114 15.24 -2.52 -15.58
C ALA A 114 13.91 -1.94 -15.05
N VAL A 115 13.38 -0.90 -15.70
CA VAL A 115 12.06 -0.33 -15.40
C VAL A 115 10.95 -1.33 -15.75
N ALA A 116 11.02 -1.94 -16.92
CA ALA A 116 10.03 -2.93 -17.35
C ALA A 116 10.04 -4.17 -16.44
N ASP A 117 11.23 -4.72 -16.16
CA ASP A 117 11.39 -5.90 -15.30
C ASP A 117 10.90 -5.60 -13.87
N SER A 118 11.17 -4.39 -13.35
CA SER A 118 10.67 -3.95 -12.05
C SER A 118 9.14 -3.86 -12.01
N LEU A 119 8.48 -3.36 -13.08
CA LEU A 119 7.02 -3.36 -13.12
C LEU A 119 6.45 -4.79 -13.23
N ASP A 120 7.07 -5.63 -14.03
CA ASP A 120 6.63 -7.01 -14.26
C ASP A 120 6.73 -7.87 -13.00
N GLU A 121 7.78 -7.66 -12.18
CA GLU A 121 7.95 -8.28 -10.85
C GLU A 121 6.77 -8.00 -9.92
N ALA A 122 6.18 -6.82 -9.98
CA ALA A 122 5.03 -6.47 -9.14
C ALA A 122 3.78 -7.31 -9.44
N GLY A 123 3.67 -7.83 -10.66
CA GLY A 123 2.61 -8.74 -11.09
C GLY A 123 1.20 -8.19 -10.90
N GLU A 124 0.24 -9.08 -10.72
CA GLU A 124 -1.18 -8.73 -10.49
C GLU A 124 -1.41 -7.93 -9.22
N ARG A 125 -0.54 -8.11 -8.22
CA ARG A 125 -0.70 -7.48 -6.91
C ARG A 125 -0.64 -5.95 -6.95
N LEU A 126 -0.05 -5.36 -8.00
CA LEU A 126 -0.07 -3.91 -8.21
C LEU A 126 -1.44 -3.40 -8.69
N PHE A 127 -2.25 -4.28 -9.24
CA PHE A 127 -3.53 -3.96 -9.89
C PHE A 127 -4.74 -4.56 -9.17
N THR A 128 -4.55 -5.16 -8.00
CA THR A 128 -5.63 -5.79 -7.23
C THR A 128 -6.77 -4.82 -6.89
N PHE A 129 -6.48 -3.52 -6.82
CA PHE A 129 -7.49 -2.48 -6.59
C PHE A 129 -8.60 -2.48 -7.65
N THR A 130 -8.32 -2.93 -8.87
CA THR A 130 -9.32 -3.00 -9.95
C THR A 130 -10.42 -4.04 -9.70
N ARG A 131 -10.22 -4.93 -8.73
CA ARG A 131 -11.24 -5.89 -8.24
C ARG A 131 -12.30 -5.25 -7.36
N LEU A 132 -12.09 -4.00 -6.95
CA LEU A 132 -13.02 -3.21 -6.16
C LEU A 132 -13.85 -2.29 -7.05
N PRO A 133 -15.00 -1.78 -6.56
CA PRO A 133 -15.74 -0.74 -7.25
C PRO A 133 -14.86 0.48 -7.54
N PRO A 134 -14.97 1.12 -8.71
CA PRO A 134 -14.13 2.27 -9.09
C PRO A 134 -14.12 3.41 -8.06
N SER A 135 -15.23 3.61 -7.33
CA SER A 135 -15.31 4.59 -6.24
C SER A 135 -14.32 4.36 -5.10
N GLN A 136 -13.80 3.14 -4.93
CA GLN A 136 -12.83 2.77 -3.90
C GLN A 136 -11.37 2.81 -4.39
N TRP A 137 -11.12 2.85 -5.69
CA TRP A 137 -9.79 2.72 -6.28
C TRP A 137 -8.78 3.69 -5.70
N ARG A 138 -9.18 4.95 -5.49
CA ARG A 138 -8.31 5.99 -4.96
C ARG A 138 -7.76 5.65 -3.56
N SER A 139 -8.59 5.10 -2.70
CA SER A 139 -8.18 4.70 -1.34
C SER A 139 -7.49 3.34 -1.32
N ALA A 140 -7.85 2.44 -2.23
CA ALA A 140 -7.41 1.05 -2.21
C ALA A 140 -6.02 0.82 -2.81
N ARG A 141 -5.50 1.74 -3.63
CA ARG A 141 -4.22 1.54 -4.36
C ARG A 141 -2.98 2.05 -3.63
N THR A 142 -3.13 2.72 -2.48
CA THR A 142 -1.99 3.31 -1.77
C THR A 142 -2.07 3.15 -0.25
N THR A 143 -0.90 3.17 0.41
CA THR A 143 -0.75 3.24 1.87
C THR A 143 -0.76 4.68 2.40
N ASN A 144 -1.06 5.68 1.57
CA ASN A 144 -1.00 7.11 1.91
C ASN A 144 -1.78 7.49 3.18
N ALA A 145 -2.83 6.74 3.53
CA ALA A 145 -3.59 6.99 4.76
C ALA A 145 -2.72 6.80 6.01
N VAL A 146 -1.88 5.75 6.02
CA VAL A 146 -0.95 5.47 7.12
C VAL A 146 0.24 6.42 7.09
N GLU A 147 0.82 6.68 5.90
CA GLU A 147 1.92 7.63 5.74
C GLU A 147 1.53 9.02 6.25
N ARG A 148 0.33 9.48 5.94
CA ARG A 148 -0.19 10.76 6.44
C ARG A 148 -0.33 10.79 7.97
N LEU A 149 -0.73 9.70 8.60
CA LEU A 149 -0.76 9.62 10.06
C LEU A 149 0.63 9.78 10.66
N HIS A 150 1.64 9.15 10.06
CA HIS A 150 3.02 9.30 10.48
C HIS A 150 3.54 10.74 10.30
N GLU A 151 3.23 11.41 9.20
CA GLU A 151 3.61 12.81 8.98
C GLU A 151 2.91 13.75 9.98
N GLU A 152 1.63 13.52 10.28
CA GLU A 152 0.90 14.26 11.30
C GLU A 152 1.51 14.05 12.71
N PHE A 153 1.96 12.84 13.02
CA PHE A 153 2.67 12.54 14.25
C PHE A 153 4.00 13.28 14.30
N LYS A 154 4.86 13.12 13.28
CA LYS A 154 6.15 13.81 13.18
C LYS A 154 6.00 15.32 13.35
N ARG A 155 5.01 15.91 12.71
CA ARG A 155 4.75 17.34 12.82
C ARG A 155 4.46 17.79 14.26
N ARG A 156 3.76 16.97 15.05
CA ARG A 156 3.40 17.29 16.44
C ARG A 156 4.52 17.08 17.42
N ILE A 157 5.45 16.20 17.13
CA ILE A 157 6.61 15.94 17.98
C ILE A 157 7.88 16.70 17.54
N LYS A 158 7.77 17.51 16.49
CA LYS A 158 8.92 18.21 15.88
C LYS A 158 9.70 19.08 16.88
N THR A 159 9.03 19.59 17.93
CA THR A 159 9.66 20.39 18.99
C THR A 159 10.40 19.54 20.04
N GLN A 160 10.20 18.23 20.03
CA GLN A 160 10.90 17.30 20.90
C GLN A 160 12.10 16.74 20.14
N THR A 161 13.29 17.13 20.57
CA THR A 161 14.55 16.71 19.91
C THR A 161 14.85 15.24 20.12
N VAL A 162 14.48 14.67 21.27
CA VAL A 162 14.67 13.25 21.61
C VAL A 162 13.47 12.75 22.39
N LEU A 163 12.93 11.62 21.99
CA LEU A 163 11.96 10.87 22.81
C LEU A 163 12.72 9.97 23.79
N PRO A 164 12.28 9.89 25.06
CA PRO A 164 13.03 9.14 26.10
C PRO A 164 13.22 7.66 25.78
N SER A 165 12.25 7.03 25.12
CA SER A 165 12.35 5.64 24.70
C SER A 165 11.48 5.36 23.47
N PRO A 166 11.70 4.25 22.75
CA PRO A 166 10.85 3.78 21.68
C PRO A 166 9.39 3.58 22.10
N GLU A 167 9.16 3.09 23.31
CA GLU A 167 7.81 2.89 23.87
C GLU A 167 7.09 4.20 24.05
N THR A 168 7.78 5.26 24.48
CA THR A 168 7.23 6.62 24.60
C THR A 168 6.70 7.12 23.26
N ALA A 169 7.38 6.83 22.14
CA ALA A 169 6.90 7.19 20.81
C ALA A 169 5.56 6.52 20.50
N ALA A 170 5.45 5.22 20.76
CA ALA A 170 4.22 4.47 20.53
C ALA A 170 3.07 4.95 21.40
N MET A 171 3.34 5.20 22.70
CA MET A 171 2.35 5.72 23.65
C MET A 171 1.85 7.12 23.24
N LEU A 172 2.76 8.03 22.86
CA LEU A 172 2.40 9.39 22.44
C LEU A 172 1.58 9.36 21.15
N PHE A 173 1.94 8.53 20.20
CA PHE A 173 1.18 8.37 18.97
C PHE A 173 -0.24 7.85 19.27
N TRP A 174 -0.34 6.83 20.13
CA TRP A 174 -1.63 6.33 20.59
C TRP A 174 -2.46 7.40 21.31
N ALA A 175 -1.87 8.18 22.22
CA ALA A 175 -2.55 9.25 22.93
C ALA A 175 -3.09 10.34 21.98
N LEU A 176 -2.34 10.70 20.93
CA LEU A 176 -2.78 11.64 19.92
C LEU A 176 -3.95 11.11 19.07
N LEU A 177 -3.96 9.81 18.80
CA LEU A 177 -5.08 9.14 18.13
C LEU A 177 -6.32 9.08 19.04
N ALA A 178 -6.15 8.64 20.30
CA ALA A 178 -7.23 8.49 21.27
C ALA A 178 -7.90 9.84 21.62
N SER A 179 -7.11 10.91 21.71
CA SER A 179 -7.62 12.27 21.93
C SER A 179 -8.26 12.91 20.69
N GLY A 180 -8.23 12.23 19.54
CA GLY A 180 -8.74 12.77 18.27
C GLY A 180 -7.90 13.89 17.65
N ARG A 181 -6.73 14.22 18.22
CA ARG A 181 -5.83 15.24 17.67
C ARG A 181 -5.20 14.81 16.36
N ILE A 182 -5.07 13.51 16.13
CA ILE A 182 -4.75 12.90 14.85
C ILE A 182 -5.89 11.92 14.52
N SER A 183 -6.36 11.92 13.29
CA SER A 183 -7.41 11.00 12.87
C SER A 183 -7.22 10.55 11.42
N MET A 184 -7.63 9.32 11.13
CA MET A 184 -7.71 8.84 9.75
C MET A 184 -8.83 9.56 9.00
N ARG A 185 -8.60 9.85 7.73
CA ARG A 185 -9.64 10.35 6.83
C ARG A 185 -10.67 9.26 6.52
N LYS A 186 -11.83 9.67 6.04
CA LYS A 186 -12.80 8.76 5.46
C LYS A 186 -12.19 8.04 4.25
N VAL A 187 -12.49 6.77 4.10
CA VAL A 187 -12.13 5.97 2.93
C VAL A 187 -13.04 6.37 1.77
N ASP A 188 -12.46 6.64 0.61
CA ASP A 188 -13.27 6.91 -0.60
C ASP A 188 -14.10 5.67 -0.95
N GLY A 189 -15.32 5.87 -1.43
CA GLY A 189 -16.23 4.77 -1.74
C GLY A 189 -16.71 3.94 -0.55
N TRP A 190 -16.61 4.47 0.68
CA TRP A 190 -17.00 3.77 1.91
C TRP A 190 -18.43 3.21 1.91
N GLN A 191 -19.31 3.76 1.09
CA GLN A 191 -20.69 3.31 0.92
C GLN A 191 -20.79 1.93 0.25
N SER A 192 -19.76 1.56 -0.51
CA SER A 192 -19.65 0.26 -1.18
C SER A 192 -18.78 -0.77 -0.43
N LEU A 193 -18.31 -0.48 0.80
CA LEU A 193 -17.47 -1.35 1.63
C LEU A 193 -18.27 -2.59 2.01
N GLY A 194 -19.09 -3.16 1.70
CA GLY A 194 -19.75 -4.44 1.96
C GLY A 194 -19.81 -5.32 0.72
N ARG A 195 -19.29 -4.83 -0.40
CA ARG A 195 -19.25 -5.59 -1.64
C ARG A 195 -17.91 -6.34 -1.71
N PRO A 196 -17.91 -7.67 -1.79
CA PRO A 196 -16.67 -8.43 -1.89
C PRO A 196 -15.93 -8.07 -3.19
N PRO A 197 -14.59 -8.13 -3.19
CA PRO A 197 -13.79 -7.95 -4.40
C PRO A 197 -14.16 -8.97 -5.48
N ALA A 198 -14.14 -8.56 -6.75
CA ALA A 198 -14.33 -9.47 -7.87
C ALA A 198 -13.21 -10.54 -7.90
N LYS A 199 -13.51 -11.72 -8.44
CA LYS A 199 -12.55 -12.85 -8.45
C LYS A 199 -11.32 -12.57 -9.31
N SER A 200 -11.49 -11.89 -10.44
CA SER A 200 -10.39 -11.46 -11.32
C SER A 200 -10.69 -10.09 -11.89
N SER A 201 -9.66 -9.35 -12.27
CA SER A 201 -9.83 -7.99 -12.77
C SER A 201 -9.00 -7.65 -14.00
N ILE A 202 -7.84 -8.23 -14.15
CA ILE A 202 -6.91 -7.90 -15.24
C ILE A 202 -6.32 -9.19 -15.80
N ASP A 203 -6.35 -9.33 -17.12
CA ASP A 203 -5.56 -10.33 -17.80
C ASP A 203 -4.14 -9.81 -18.02
N LEU A 204 -3.18 -10.40 -17.33
CA LEU A 204 -1.76 -10.08 -17.48
C LEU A 204 -1.05 -10.96 -18.51
N ALA A 205 -1.72 -11.98 -19.03
CA ALA A 205 -1.11 -13.00 -19.89
C ALA A 205 -0.98 -12.58 -21.37
N ALA A 206 -1.45 -11.40 -21.73
CA ALA A 206 -1.44 -10.93 -23.11
C ALA A 206 -0.32 -9.91 -23.38
#